data_0a870478a8bc3edacbac97d2a0baae31
#
_entry.id   0a870478a8bc3edacbac97d2a0baae31
#
_cell.length_a   1.000
_cell.length_b   1.000
_cell.length_c   1.000
_cell.angle_alpha   90.00
_cell.angle_beta   90.00
_cell.angle_gamma   90.00
#
_symmetry.space_group_name_H-M   'P 1'
#
loop_
_entity.id
_entity.type
_entity.pdbx_description
1 polymer ?
#
loop_
_entity_poly.entity_id
_entity_poly.type
_entity_poly.pdbx_seq_one_letter_code
_entity_poly.pdbx_strand_id
1 'polypeptide(L)'
;LRDIEKSLKVSSKTVVKVQKRAHQLSLSWPLDESLTDAELEQRMFPKDLSPKSTKRMPDFDYIRKELLKNGVNKKLLWTEYLEECSQNDDDALMYSQFCYYIQQNEQKSRATMHIPRKAGQQIEVDWAGDPAKIIDPETGEITEAWIFVGVMTYSQYAFVEAFINEQQKSWITAHVHMYEFFGGVTPILVSDNAPTATNRKQSDKYESVLIKSYEELAQHYNTAIIPARVRAPKDKPSVEGNVGHVSTWITAALRNEQFFSLEELNQEIRKKLKKYNAASFQKQPTEAVSRR
;
A
#
# COMPACT_ATOMS: atom_id res chain seq x y z
N LEU A 1 -31.44 -24.85 -15.59
CA LEU A 1 -30.73 -23.96 -14.66
C LEU A 1 -29.30 -24.40 -14.43
N ARG A 2 -29.04 -25.65 -14.03
CA ARG A 2 -27.69 -26.18 -13.77
C ARG A 2 -26.75 -26.11 -14.98
N ASP A 3 -27.29 -26.29 -16.20
CA ASP A 3 -26.51 -26.26 -17.43
C ASP A 3 -26.08 -24.84 -17.79
N ILE A 4 -26.96 -23.84 -17.51
CA ILE A 4 -26.65 -22.41 -17.68
C ILE A 4 -25.59 -21.97 -16.67
N GLU A 5 -25.69 -22.43 -15.41
CA GLU A 5 -24.65 -22.16 -14.39
C GLU A 5 -23.28 -22.64 -14.81
N LYS A 6 -23.20 -23.88 -15.33
CA LYS A 6 -21.93 -24.48 -15.75
C LYS A 6 -21.35 -23.81 -16.99
N SER A 7 -22.20 -23.46 -17.97
CA SER A 7 -21.73 -22.87 -19.23
C SER A 7 -21.30 -21.42 -19.08
N LEU A 8 -22.01 -20.63 -18.26
CA LEU A 8 -21.76 -19.21 -18.08
C LEU A 8 -20.94 -18.87 -16.81
N LYS A 9 -20.63 -19.87 -15.98
CA LYS A 9 -19.94 -19.70 -14.68
C LYS A 9 -20.60 -18.65 -13.75
N VAL A 10 -21.92 -18.59 -13.75
CA VAL A 10 -22.71 -17.70 -12.90
C VAL A 10 -23.51 -18.48 -11.86
N SER A 11 -23.88 -17.85 -10.73
CA SER A 11 -24.64 -18.53 -9.70
C SER A 11 -26.08 -18.80 -10.12
N SER A 12 -26.71 -19.89 -9.63
CA SER A 12 -28.14 -20.19 -9.85
C SER A 12 -29.04 -19.05 -9.43
N LYS A 13 -28.69 -18.34 -8.35
CA LYS A 13 -29.42 -17.14 -7.90
C LYS A 13 -29.44 -16.05 -8.96
N THR A 14 -28.32 -15.85 -9.65
CA THR A 14 -28.20 -14.88 -10.75
C THR A 14 -29.09 -15.29 -11.91
N VAL A 15 -29.05 -16.56 -12.31
CA VAL A 15 -29.88 -17.07 -13.42
C VAL A 15 -31.35 -16.89 -13.13
N VAL A 16 -31.82 -17.27 -11.92
CA VAL A 16 -33.23 -17.11 -11.50
C VAL A 16 -33.62 -15.62 -11.48
N LYS A 17 -32.74 -14.74 -10.98
CA LYS A 17 -33.01 -13.29 -10.95
C LYS A 17 -33.21 -12.72 -12.37
N VAL A 18 -32.34 -13.11 -13.32
CA VAL A 18 -32.43 -12.68 -14.72
C VAL A 18 -33.71 -13.21 -15.37
N GLN A 19 -34.03 -14.50 -15.22
CA GLN A 19 -35.23 -15.10 -15.78
C GLN A 19 -36.51 -14.44 -15.22
N LYS A 20 -36.57 -14.22 -13.91
CA LYS A 20 -37.70 -13.57 -13.27
C LYS A 20 -37.91 -12.14 -13.79
N ARG A 21 -36.82 -11.40 -14.02
CA ARG A 21 -36.86 -10.04 -14.53
C ARG A 21 -37.26 -10.01 -16.00
N ALA A 22 -36.71 -10.91 -16.83
CA ALA A 22 -37.11 -11.04 -18.25
C ALA A 22 -38.61 -11.33 -18.37
N HIS A 23 -39.14 -12.23 -17.54
CA HIS A 23 -40.57 -12.55 -17.52
C HIS A 23 -41.43 -11.35 -17.10
N GLN A 24 -41.01 -10.56 -16.09
CA GLN A 24 -41.68 -9.34 -15.67
C GLN A 24 -41.75 -8.26 -16.77
N LEU A 25 -40.72 -8.22 -17.62
CA LEU A 25 -40.62 -7.28 -18.73
C LEU A 25 -41.20 -7.80 -20.04
N SER A 26 -41.83 -9.00 -20.01
CA SER A 26 -42.39 -9.70 -21.18
C SER A 26 -41.37 -9.87 -22.32
N LEU A 27 -40.08 -10.03 -21.98
CA LEU A 27 -39.03 -10.28 -22.96
C LEU A 27 -39.08 -11.76 -23.38
N SER A 28 -39.25 -11.98 -24.68
CA SER A 28 -39.24 -13.33 -25.28
C SER A 28 -38.04 -13.49 -26.20
N TRP A 29 -37.61 -14.74 -26.39
CA TRP A 29 -36.57 -15.08 -27.36
C TRP A 29 -37.21 -15.48 -28.68
N PRO A 30 -36.67 -15.07 -29.86
CA PRO A 30 -35.53 -14.16 -30.03
C PRO A 30 -35.83 -12.73 -29.63
N LEU A 31 -34.80 -12.01 -29.17
CA LEU A 31 -34.90 -10.58 -28.87
C LEU A 31 -35.02 -9.78 -30.17
N ASP A 32 -35.65 -8.61 -30.08
CA ASP A 32 -35.77 -7.65 -31.22
C ASP A 32 -34.35 -7.22 -31.65
N GLU A 33 -34.04 -7.32 -32.94
CA GLU A 33 -32.75 -6.94 -33.53
C GLU A 33 -32.39 -5.47 -33.31
N SER A 34 -33.40 -4.63 -33.05
CA SER A 34 -33.19 -3.22 -32.74
C SER A 34 -32.74 -2.96 -31.30
N LEU A 35 -32.83 -3.96 -30.41
CA LEU A 35 -32.53 -3.82 -28.98
C LEU A 35 -31.04 -4.00 -28.74
N THR A 36 -30.35 -2.93 -28.41
CA THR A 36 -28.93 -2.98 -28.06
C THR A 36 -28.69 -3.59 -26.67
N ASP A 37 -27.49 -4.17 -26.42
CA ASP A 37 -27.11 -4.71 -25.12
C ASP A 37 -27.21 -3.67 -24.00
N ALA A 38 -26.87 -2.41 -24.28
CA ALA A 38 -26.95 -1.30 -23.33
C ALA A 38 -28.40 -0.98 -22.93
N GLU A 39 -29.33 -0.98 -23.89
CA GLU A 39 -30.76 -0.79 -23.63
C GLU A 39 -31.37 -1.97 -22.90
N LEU A 40 -30.94 -3.19 -23.24
CA LEU A 40 -31.35 -4.40 -22.54
C LEU A 40 -30.88 -4.37 -21.09
N GLU A 41 -29.62 -3.99 -20.83
CA GLU A 41 -29.08 -3.84 -19.48
C GLU A 41 -29.87 -2.78 -18.69
N GLN A 42 -30.16 -1.65 -19.29
CA GLN A 42 -30.94 -0.58 -18.65
C GLN A 42 -32.37 -0.99 -18.34
N ARG A 43 -33.04 -1.76 -19.22
CA ARG A 43 -34.39 -2.29 -18.98
C ARG A 43 -34.39 -3.41 -17.93
N MET A 44 -33.44 -4.31 -18.03
CA MET A 44 -33.33 -5.47 -17.12
C MET A 44 -32.91 -5.06 -15.71
N PHE A 45 -31.97 -4.13 -15.60
CA PHE A 45 -31.38 -3.66 -14.36
C PHE A 45 -31.28 -2.15 -14.36
N PRO A 46 -32.45 -1.44 -14.29
CA PRO A 46 -32.40 0.01 -14.17
C PRO A 46 -31.52 0.33 -12.97
N LYS A 47 -30.44 1.10 -13.22
CA LYS A 47 -29.67 1.64 -12.11
C LYS A 47 -30.67 2.39 -11.25
N ASP A 48 -30.88 1.93 -10.02
CA ASP A 48 -31.67 2.67 -9.06
C ASP A 48 -31.11 4.10 -9.06
N LEU A 49 -31.85 4.98 -9.69
CA LEU A 49 -31.76 6.41 -9.44
C LEU A 49 -32.33 6.54 -8.01
N SER A 50 -31.52 6.15 -7.02
CA SER A 50 -31.81 6.55 -5.64
C SER A 50 -32.11 8.04 -5.72
N PRO A 51 -33.24 8.50 -5.13
CA PRO A 51 -33.59 9.91 -5.18
C PRO A 51 -32.34 10.67 -4.77
N LYS A 52 -31.85 11.57 -5.66
CA LYS A 52 -30.72 12.44 -5.33
C LYS A 52 -31.07 13.06 -3.99
N SER A 53 -30.28 12.76 -2.97
CA SER A 53 -30.48 13.33 -1.64
C SER A 53 -30.75 14.82 -1.82
N THR A 54 -31.85 15.32 -1.32
CA THR A 54 -32.17 16.75 -1.29
C THR A 54 -31.19 17.53 -0.42
N LYS A 55 -30.40 16.78 0.35
CA LYS A 55 -29.41 17.31 1.29
C LYS A 55 -28.26 18.00 0.55
N ARG A 56 -27.87 19.14 1.07
CA ARG A 56 -26.74 19.91 0.56
C ARG A 56 -25.44 19.08 0.65
N MET A 57 -24.76 18.98 -0.46
CA MET A 57 -23.44 18.31 -0.49
C MET A 57 -22.36 19.28 -0.03
N PRO A 58 -21.39 18.82 0.81
CA PRO A 58 -20.31 19.67 1.26
C PRO A 58 -19.33 20.00 0.14
N ASP A 59 -18.62 21.12 0.27
CA ASP A 59 -17.51 21.47 -0.62
C ASP A 59 -16.29 20.59 -0.29
N PHE A 60 -16.05 19.59 -1.13
CA PHE A 60 -14.97 18.63 -0.93
C PHE A 60 -13.58 19.24 -1.13
N ASP A 61 -13.45 20.29 -1.96
CA ASP A 61 -12.17 20.96 -2.19
C ASP A 61 -11.79 21.84 -1.02
N TYR A 62 -12.75 22.53 -0.42
CA TYR A 62 -12.60 23.25 0.83
C TYR A 62 -12.19 22.29 1.95
N ILE A 63 -12.95 21.22 2.19
CA ILE A 63 -12.66 20.22 3.23
C ILE A 63 -11.25 19.64 3.09
N ARG A 64 -10.83 19.32 1.86
CA ARG A 64 -9.49 18.78 1.60
C ARG A 64 -8.39 19.76 1.99
N LYS A 65 -8.56 21.03 1.67
CA LYS A 65 -7.60 22.09 2.03
C LYS A 65 -7.54 22.32 3.54
N GLU A 66 -8.69 22.34 4.21
CA GLU A 66 -8.77 22.56 5.64
C GLU A 66 -8.20 21.41 6.48
N LEU A 67 -8.42 20.16 6.07
CA LEU A 67 -7.85 18.98 6.73
C LEU A 67 -6.31 18.94 6.71
N LEU A 68 -5.64 19.75 5.87
CA LEU A 68 -4.18 19.89 5.88
C LEU A 68 -3.67 20.84 6.97
N LYS A 69 -4.55 21.61 7.59
CA LYS A 69 -4.20 22.57 8.66
C LYS A 69 -4.11 21.86 10.01
N ASN A 70 -3.16 22.29 10.84
CA ASN A 70 -2.97 21.73 12.18
C ASN A 70 -4.22 21.95 13.05
N GLY A 71 -4.69 20.91 13.73
CA GLY A 71 -5.82 20.96 14.63
C GLY A 71 -7.20 20.85 13.98
N VAL A 72 -7.30 20.91 12.65
CA VAL A 72 -8.56 20.74 11.94
C VAL A 72 -8.88 19.24 11.76
N ASN A 73 -10.10 18.87 12.14
CA ASN A 73 -10.58 17.49 12.01
C ASN A 73 -11.97 17.43 11.37
N LYS A 74 -12.36 16.23 10.91
CA LYS A 74 -13.65 16.02 10.23
C LYS A 74 -14.86 16.41 11.08
N LYS A 75 -14.75 16.35 12.41
CA LYS A 75 -15.86 16.72 13.31
C LYS A 75 -16.06 18.23 13.34
N LEU A 76 -14.99 19.01 13.39
CA LEU A 76 -15.02 20.47 13.30
C LEU A 76 -15.65 20.93 11.98
N LEU A 77 -15.15 20.39 10.86
CA LEU A 77 -15.65 20.74 9.51
C LEU A 77 -17.12 20.34 9.32
N TRP A 78 -17.56 19.27 9.95
CA TRP A 78 -18.98 18.89 9.94
C TRP A 78 -19.83 19.89 10.76
N THR A 79 -19.33 20.40 11.87
CA THR A 79 -20.03 21.44 12.66
C THR A 79 -20.16 22.72 11.86
N GLU A 80 -19.09 23.18 11.20
CA GLU A 80 -19.12 24.37 10.32
C GLU A 80 -20.10 24.17 9.15
N TYR A 81 -20.10 22.98 8.53
CA TYR A 81 -21.06 22.62 7.49
C TYR A 81 -22.53 22.65 7.97
N LEU A 82 -22.81 22.21 9.23
CA LEU A 82 -24.14 22.30 9.82
C LEU A 82 -24.60 23.76 10.01
N GLU A 83 -23.69 24.64 10.48
CA GLU A 83 -23.97 26.06 10.63
C GLU A 83 -24.28 26.70 9.29
N GLU A 84 -23.52 26.36 8.26
CA GLU A 84 -23.76 26.87 6.89
C GLU A 84 -25.09 26.37 6.31
N CYS A 85 -25.44 25.10 6.48
CA CYS A 85 -26.74 24.57 6.07
C CYS A 85 -27.88 25.26 6.81
N SER A 86 -27.76 25.51 8.12
CA SER A 86 -28.76 26.18 8.92
C SER A 86 -29.00 27.64 8.47
N GLN A 87 -27.93 28.34 8.06
CA GLN A 87 -28.04 29.71 7.55
C GLN A 87 -28.77 29.81 6.19
N ASN A 88 -28.67 28.74 5.39
CA ASN A 88 -29.26 28.69 4.04
C ASN A 88 -30.58 27.90 3.98
N ASP A 89 -31.12 27.43 5.10
CA ASP A 89 -32.32 26.60 5.19
C ASP A 89 -32.20 25.28 4.39
N ASP A 90 -30.99 24.75 4.30
CA ASP A 90 -30.65 23.51 3.58
C ASP A 90 -30.70 22.29 4.48
N ASP A 91 -31.16 21.14 3.94
CA ASP A 91 -31.09 19.85 4.64
C ASP A 91 -29.64 19.36 4.77
N ALA A 92 -29.19 19.18 6.01
CA ALA A 92 -27.82 18.76 6.29
C ALA A 92 -27.63 17.24 6.29
N LEU A 93 -26.41 16.80 5.98
CA LEU A 93 -25.98 15.40 6.13
C LEU A 93 -25.70 15.09 7.60
N MET A 94 -26.07 13.90 8.06
CA MET A 94 -25.60 13.36 9.33
C MET A 94 -24.08 13.11 9.26
N TYR A 95 -23.39 13.13 10.40
CA TYR A 95 -21.94 12.99 10.47
C TYR A 95 -21.41 11.75 9.73
N SER A 96 -22.09 10.61 9.86
CA SER A 96 -21.72 9.38 9.17
C SER A 96 -21.83 9.50 7.64
N GLN A 97 -22.86 10.17 7.14
CA GLN A 97 -23.05 10.43 5.71
C GLN A 97 -22.02 11.43 5.19
N PHE A 98 -21.73 12.49 5.97
CA PHE A 98 -20.69 13.47 5.66
C PHE A 98 -19.32 12.79 5.50
N CYS A 99 -18.92 11.96 6.46
CA CYS A 99 -17.68 11.18 6.39
C CYS A 99 -17.67 10.20 5.21
N TYR A 100 -18.79 9.55 4.92
CA TYR A 100 -18.92 8.63 3.80
C TYR A 100 -18.71 9.34 2.46
N TYR A 101 -19.35 10.49 2.23
CA TYR A 101 -19.20 11.23 0.97
C TYR A 101 -17.79 11.82 0.81
N ILE A 102 -17.13 12.27 1.89
CA ILE A 102 -15.72 12.66 1.85
C ILE A 102 -14.86 11.47 1.39
N GLN A 103 -15.04 10.31 1.99
CA GLN A 103 -14.28 9.10 1.62
C GLN A 103 -14.52 8.70 0.16
N GLN A 104 -15.76 8.76 -0.32
CA GLN A 104 -16.11 8.49 -1.72
C GLN A 104 -15.44 9.48 -2.68
N ASN A 105 -15.40 10.76 -2.32
CA ASN A 105 -14.74 11.78 -3.12
C ASN A 105 -13.22 11.60 -3.12
N GLU A 106 -12.62 11.27 -1.96
CA GLU A 106 -11.20 10.93 -1.84
C GLU A 106 -10.84 9.71 -2.71
N GLN A 107 -11.67 8.68 -2.75
CA GLN A 107 -11.47 7.50 -3.59
C GLN A 107 -11.55 7.83 -5.09
N LYS A 108 -12.48 8.71 -5.50
CA LYS A 108 -12.59 9.18 -6.89
C LYS A 108 -11.41 10.07 -7.30
N SER A 109 -10.92 10.90 -6.41
CA SER A 109 -9.78 11.81 -6.65
C SER A 109 -8.42 11.15 -6.45
N ARG A 110 -8.35 9.97 -5.79
CA ARG A 110 -7.18 9.11 -5.80
C ARG A 110 -7.10 8.41 -7.17
N ALA A 111 -6.74 9.17 -8.18
CA ALA A 111 -6.11 8.58 -9.33
C ALA A 111 -4.80 7.96 -8.85
N THR A 112 -4.84 6.69 -8.46
CA THR A 112 -3.65 5.90 -8.18
C THR A 112 -2.94 5.76 -9.50
N MET A 113 -1.95 6.60 -9.73
CA MET A 113 -1.07 6.48 -10.88
C MET A 113 -0.31 5.17 -10.68
N HIS A 114 -0.75 4.14 -11.38
CA HIS A 114 -0.07 2.86 -11.40
C HIS A 114 1.22 3.07 -12.19
N ILE A 115 2.34 3.23 -11.48
CA ILE A 115 3.66 3.30 -12.12
C ILE A 115 3.98 1.88 -12.60
N PRO A 116 4.03 1.63 -13.92
CA PRO A 116 4.39 0.32 -14.43
C PRO A 116 5.84 0.04 -14.05
N ARG A 117 6.06 -1.01 -13.26
CA ARG A 117 7.39 -1.45 -12.84
C ARG A 117 7.78 -2.69 -13.61
N LYS A 118 9.07 -2.82 -13.92
CA LYS A 118 9.62 -4.01 -14.58
C LYS A 118 10.28 -4.92 -13.55
N ALA A 119 10.20 -6.22 -13.78
CA ALA A 119 10.91 -7.20 -12.96
C ALA A 119 12.42 -6.91 -12.93
N GLY A 120 13.03 -6.99 -11.75
CA GLY A 120 14.46 -6.75 -11.57
C GLY A 120 14.94 -5.31 -11.78
N GLN A 121 14.04 -4.34 -11.95
CA GLN A 121 14.41 -2.96 -12.23
C GLN A 121 14.83 -2.18 -10.99
N GLN A 122 14.18 -2.39 -9.85
CA GLN A 122 14.32 -1.56 -8.67
C GLN A 122 14.17 -2.33 -7.39
N ILE A 123 15.02 -2.03 -6.41
CA ILE A 123 14.91 -2.42 -5.00
C ILE A 123 14.65 -1.17 -4.17
N GLU A 124 13.80 -1.28 -3.17
CA GLU A 124 13.59 -0.27 -2.14
C GLU A 124 14.15 -0.78 -0.81
N VAL A 125 14.89 0.06 -0.09
CA VAL A 125 15.52 -0.31 1.19
C VAL A 125 15.22 0.72 2.27
N ASP A 126 15.08 0.24 3.50
CA ASP A 126 14.87 1.07 4.68
C ASP A 126 15.23 0.31 5.96
N TRP A 127 15.43 1.04 7.07
CA TRP A 127 15.38 0.47 8.42
C TRP A 127 13.93 0.39 8.89
N ALA A 128 13.56 -0.71 9.55
CA ALA A 128 12.27 -0.79 10.24
C ALA A 128 12.23 0.22 11.39
N GLY A 129 11.07 0.88 11.59
CA GLY A 129 10.96 1.96 12.55
C GLY A 129 11.19 1.53 14.02
N ASP A 130 10.74 0.32 14.41
CA ASP A 130 10.88 -0.17 15.78
C ASP A 130 11.95 -1.28 15.83
N PRO A 131 13.02 -1.12 16.65
CA PRO A 131 14.04 -2.15 16.83
C PRO A 131 13.48 -3.37 17.57
N ALA A 132 14.01 -4.56 17.24
CA ALA A 132 13.80 -5.76 18.02
C ALA A 132 14.66 -5.72 19.30
N LYS A 133 14.31 -6.55 20.29
CA LYS A 133 15.01 -6.62 21.58
C LYS A 133 15.69 -7.96 21.72
N ILE A 134 16.97 -7.92 22.11
CA ILE A 134 17.77 -9.09 22.50
C ILE A 134 18.04 -8.97 23.99
N ILE A 135 17.78 -10.03 24.74
CA ILE A 135 17.93 -10.08 26.19
C ILE A 135 19.17 -10.91 26.50
N ASP A 136 20.12 -10.34 27.23
CA ASP A 136 21.24 -11.11 27.77
C ASP A 136 20.72 -12.09 28.84
N PRO A 137 20.95 -13.41 28.67
CA PRO A 137 20.38 -14.40 29.59
C PRO A 137 21.02 -14.40 30.99
N GLU A 138 22.21 -13.83 31.14
CA GLU A 138 22.93 -13.80 32.44
C GLU A 138 22.65 -12.51 33.21
N THR A 139 22.62 -11.35 32.50
CA THR A 139 22.48 -10.03 33.10
C THR A 139 21.06 -9.48 33.01
N GLY A 140 20.24 -9.99 32.13
CA GLY A 140 18.92 -9.43 31.80
C GLY A 140 18.99 -8.10 31.04
N GLU A 141 20.17 -7.66 30.62
CA GLU A 141 20.34 -6.41 29.85
C GLU A 141 19.66 -6.52 28.48
N ILE A 142 18.99 -5.46 28.07
CA ILE A 142 18.29 -5.41 26.78
C ILE A 142 19.14 -4.63 25.78
N THR A 143 19.51 -5.29 24.68
CA THR A 143 20.16 -4.68 23.54
C THR A 143 19.16 -4.52 22.39
N GLU A 144 19.12 -3.35 21.78
CA GLU A 144 18.29 -3.09 20.59
C GLU A 144 18.96 -3.64 19.32
N ALA A 145 18.16 -4.29 18.47
CA ALA A 145 18.60 -4.78 17.17
C ALA A 145 17.76 -4.12 16.06
N TRP A 146 18.41 -3.46 15.15
CA TRP A 146 17.83 -2.72 14.05
C TRP A 146 17.57 -3.63 12.86
N ILE A 147 16.38 -3.58 12.29
CA ILE A 147 15.95 -4.47 11.22
C ILE A 147 16.07 -3.76 9.88
N PHE A 148 16.98 -4.23 9.03
CA PHE A 148 17.10 -3.80 7.64
C PHE A 148 16.10 -4.55 6.77
N VAL A 149 15.44 -3.83 5.87
CA VAL A 149 14.45 -4.38 4.93
C VAL A 149 14.80 -3.93 3.52
N GLY A 150 14.90 -4.89 2.60
CA GLY A 150 15.03 -4.63 1.16
C GLY A 150 13.93 -5.35 0.39
N VAL A 151 13.25 -4.64 -0.53
CA VAL A 151 12.08 -5.18 -1.25
C VAL A 151 12.20 -4.92 -2.74
N MET A 152 12.10 -5.96 -3.54
CA MET A 152 11.94 -5.87 -4.99
C MET A 152 10.57 -5.25 -5.32
N THR A 153 10.53 -4.10 -5.98
CA THR A 153 9.30 -3.33 -6.18
C THR A 153 8.25 -4.01 -7.07
N TYR A 154 8.67 -4.85 -8.00
CA TYR A 154 7.78 -5.57 -8.90
C TYR A 154 7.18 -6.82 -8.24
N SER A 155 8.03 -7.70 -7.73
CA SER A 155 7.62 -9.01 -7.17
C SER A 155 7.29 -8.96 -5.68
N GLN A 156 7.62 -7.86 -4.99
CA GLN A 156 7.58 -7.76 -3.53
C GLN A 156 8.39 -8.86 -2.81
N TYR A 157 9.35 -9.47 -3.52
CA TYR A 157 10.30 -10.39 -2.94
C TYR A 157 11.21 -9.63 -2.00
N ALA A 158 11.26 -10.07 -0.74
CA ALA A 158 11.86 -9.28 0.32
C ALA A 158 13.09 -9.97 0.91
N PHE A 159 14.04 -9.15 1.37
CA PHE A 159 15.16 -9.49 2.24
C PHE A 159 15.00 -8.76 3.55
N VAL A 160 15.26 -9.43 4.67
CA VAL A 160 15.21 -8.83 6.02
C VAL A 160 16.31 -9.43 6.87
N GLU A 161 17.07 -8.56 7.54
CA GLU A 161 18.13 -8.96 8.46
C GLU A 161 18.26 -7.96 9.62
N ALA A 162 18.55 -8.44 10.82
CA ALA A 162 18.76 -7.63 12.02
C ALA A 162 20.25 -7.38 12.27
N PHE A 163 20.56 -6.16 12.76
CA PHE A 163 21.90 -5.69 13.10
C PHE A 163 21.91 -5.05 14.48
N ILE A 164 23.04 -5.08 15.19
CA ILE A 164 23.18 -4.48 16.53
C ILE A 164 23.10 -2.95 16.50
N ASN A 165 23.33 -2.33 15.37
CA ASN A 165 23.25 -0.88 15.19
C ASN A 165 22.88 -0.54 13.75
N GLU A 166 22.45 0.70 13.53
CA GLU A 166 22.17 1.27 12.20
C GLU A 166 23.33 2.08 11.62
N GLN A 167 24.59 1.80 12.09
CA GLN A 167 25.75 2.51 11.61
C GLN A 167 26.04 2.20 10.14
N GLN A 168 26.88 3.05 9.52
CA GLN A 168 27.25 2.94 8.13
C GLN A 168 27.80 1.56 7.73
N LYS A 169 28.63 0.95 8.61
CA LYS A 169 29.14 -0.40 8.39
C LYS A 169 28.01 -1.43 8.27
N SER A 170 27.05 -1.39 9.18
CA SER A 170 25.86 -2.26 9.15
C SER A 170 25.03 -2.02 7.90
N TRP A 171 24.84 -0.75 7.51
CA TRP A 171 24.14 -0.37 6.29
C TRP A 171 24.77 -0.98 5.04
N ILE A 172 26.08 -0.81 4.86
CA ILE A 172 26.81 -1.38 3.72
C ILE A 172 26.76 -2.92 3.73
N THR A 173 27.00 -3.54 4.90
CA THR A 173 26.94 -5.01 5.06
C THR A 173 25.56 -5.54 4.70
N ALA A 174 24.50 -4.88 5.13
CA ALA A 174 23.13 -5.26 4.82
C ALA A 174 22.84 -5.27 3.31
N HIS A 175 23.39 -4.31 2.56
CA HIS A 175 23.27 -4.27 1.11
C HIS A 175 24.03 -5.42 0.44
N VAL A 176 25.21 -5.74 0.91
CA VAL A 176 25.99 -6.89 0.38
C VAL A 176 25.21 -8.18 0.59
N HIS A 177 24.76 -8.45 1.82
CA HIS A 177 23.96 -9.64 2.14
C HIS A 177 22.64 -9.69 1.35
N MET A 178 22.01 -8.54 1.13
CA MET A 178 20.79 -8.44 0.32
C MET A 178 21.05 -8.82 -1.15
N TYR A 179 22.15 -8.34 -1.75
CA TYR A 179 22.52 -8.68 -3.12
C TYR A 179 22.86 -10.15 -3.27
N GLU A 180 23.58 -10.73 -2.30
CA GLU A 180 23.86 -12.17 -2.24
C GLU A 180 22.56 -12.98 -2.14
N PHE A 181 21.64 -12.56 -1.28
CA PHE A 181 20.33 -13.21 -1.13
C PHE A 181 19.49 -13.17 -2.40
N PHE A 182 19.46 -12.03 -3.11
CA PHE A 182 18.73 -11.90 -4.37
C PHE A 182 19.47 -12.56 -5.56
N GLY A 183 20.74 -12.89 -5.39
CA GLY A 183 21.58 -13.45 -6.45
C GLY A 183 21.93 -12.43 -7.54
N GLY A 184 21.87 -11.14 -7.23
CA GLY A 184 22.18 -10.06 -8.18
C GLY A 184 21.81 -8.67 -7.67
N VAL A 185 22.05 -7.68 -8.53
CA VAL A 185 21.83 -6.26 -8.26
C VAL A 185 20.86 -5.67 -9.28
N THR A 186 19.98 -4.78 -8.83
CA THR A 186 19.10 -4.05 -9.75
C THR A 186 19.75 -2.77 -10.24
N PRO A 187 19.40 -2.28 -11.44
CA PRO A 187 19.88 -0.99 -11.95
C PRO A 187 19.58 0.19 -11.05
N ILE A 188 18.50 0.13 -10.28
CA ILE A 188 18.04 1.21 -9.40
C ILE A 188 17.88 0.69 -7.97
N LEU A 189 18.47 1.40 -7.02
CA LEU A 189 18.28 1.23 -5.58
C LEU A 189 17.67 2.52 -5.02
N VAL A 190 16.51 2.41 -4.38
CA VAL A 190 15.85 3.53 -3.70
C VAL A 190 16.02 3.36 -2.20
N SER A 191 16.70 4.31 -1.57
CA SER A 191 16.86 4.37 -0.11
C SER A 191 16.05 5.52 0.48
N ASP A 192 15.62 5.39 1.74
CA ASP A 192 15.16 6.58 2.46
C ASP A 192 16.35 7.52 2.76
N ASN A 193 16.03 8.76 3.13
CA ASN A 193 17.04 9.77 3.52
C ASN A 193 17.60 9.49 4.94
N ALA A 194 17.98 8.25 5.20
CA ALA A 194 18.63 7.90 6.46
C ALA A 194 19.98 8.65 6.59
N PRO A 195 20.38 9.06 7.79
CA PRO A 195 21.67 9.71 8.03
C PRO A 195 22.86 8.86 7.58
N THR A 196 22.68 7.55 7.51
CA THR A 196 23.68 6.58 7.01
C THR A 196 23.79 6.52 5.49
N ALA A 197 22.80 7.04 4.77
CA ALA A 197 22.76 7.04 3.31
C ALA A 197 23.09 8.40 2.72
N THR A 198 22.71 9.50 3.40
CA THR A 198 22.80 10.85 2.82
C THR A 198 23.29 11.88 3.84
N ASN A 199 24.13 12.83 3.36
CA ASN A 199 24.46 14.05 4.08
C ASN A 199 23.56 15.19 3.62
N ARG A 200 22.92 15.91 4.56
CA ARG A 200 22.19 17.15 4.25
C ARG A 200 23.18 18.30 4.11
N LYS A 201 23.30 18.87 2.93
CA LYS A 201 23.94 20.19 2.80
C LYS A 201 23.01 21.24 3.41
N GLN A 202 23.56 22.06 4.31
CA GLN A 202 22.83 23.10 5.07
C GLN A 202 22.23 24.20 4.17
N SER A 203 22.68 24.31 2.91
CA SER A 203 22.29 25.35 1.96
C SER A 203 21.16 24.99 1.00
N ASP A 204 20.81 23.70 0.84
CA ASP A 204 19.82 23.30 -0.14
C ASP A 204 18.81 22.34 0.46
N LYS A 205 17.55 22.79 0.57
CA LYS A 205 16.44 22.03 1.18
C LYS A 205 16.03 20.79 0.37
N TYR A 206 16.56 20.59 -0.82
CA TYR A 206 16.10 19.61 -1.81
C TYR A 206 17.17 18.64 -2.31
N GLU A 207 18.46 18.91 -2.11
CA GLU A 207 19.55 18.01 -2.51
C GLU A 207 20.10 17.21 -1.32
N SER A 208 19.93 15.90 -1.35
CA SER A 208 20.63 14.96 -0.49
C SER A 208 21.84 14.42 -1.25
N VAL A 209 23.03 14.60 -0.67
CA VAL A 209 24.29 14.07 -1.22
C VAL A 209 24.56 12.71 -0.58
N LEU A 210 24.82 11.68 -1.39
CA LEU A 210 25.20 10.37 -0.88
C LEU A 210 26.50 10.44 -0.06
N ILE A 211 26.59 9.63 0.98
CA ILE A 211 27.82 9.45 1.73
C ILE A 211 28.81 8.69 0.84
N LYS A 212 30.09 9.07 0.89
CA LYS A 212 31.15 8.56 -0.01
C LYS A 212 31.19 7.03 -0.11
N SER A 213 31.12 6.32 1.01
CA SER A 213 31.12 4.85 1.00
C SER A 213 29.88 4.23 0.38
N TYR A 214 28.73 4.93 0.43
CA TYR A 214 27.52 4.47 -0.23
C TYR A 214 27.58 4.73 -1.74
N GLU A 215 28.25 5.81 -2.13
CA GLU A 215 28.58 6.09 -3.54
C GLU A 215 29.58 5.07 -4.10
N GLU A 216 30.61 4.69 -3.32
CA GLU A 216 31.56 3.63 -3.67
C GLU A 216 30.87 2.27 -3.85
N LEU A 217 29.89 1.94 -2.99
CA LEU A 217 29.06 0.75 -3.14
C LEU A 217 28.26 0.79 -4.44
N ALA A 218 27.66 1.94 -4.76
CA ALA A 218 26.90 2.12 -6.01
C ALA A 218 27.78 1.90 -7.24
N GLN A 219 29.00 2.44 -7.23
CA GLN A 219 29.98 2.26 -8.30
C GLN A 219 30.43 0.79 -8.40
N HIS A 220 30.73 0.15 -7.29
CA HIS A 220 31.20 -1.25 -7.25
C HIS A 220 30.15 -2.20 -7.85
N TYR A 221 28.88 -2.03 -7.49
CA TYR A 221 27.77 -2.88 -7.95
C TYR A 221 27.10 -2.38 -9.22
N ASN A 222 27.54 -1.27 -9.79
CA ASN A 222 26.97 -0.63 -10.99
C ASN A 222 25.46 -0.41 -10.87
N THR A 223 25.02 0.14 -9.74
CA THR A 223 23.62 0.49 -9.44
C THR A 223 23.48 1.99 -9.21
N ALA A 224 22.37 2.57 -9.64
CA ALA A 224 22.05 3.96 -9.37
C ALA A 224 21.27 4.08 -8.05
N ILE A 225 21.83 4.77 -7.06
CA ILE A 225 21.15 5.05 -5.80
C ILE A 225 20.34 6.33 -5.95
N ILE A 226 19.03 6.23 -5.73
CA ILE A 226 18.09 7.36 -5.77
C ILE A 226 17.51 7.55 -4.36
N PRO A 227 17.99 8.56 -3.60
CA PRO A 227 17.39 8.88 -2.31
C PRO A 227 15.95 9.34 -2.49
N ALA A 228 15.03 8.86 -1.63
CA ALA A 228 13.67 9.33 -1.61
C ALA A 228 13.61 10.83 -1.28
N ARG A 229 12.74 11.60 -1.98
CA ARG A 229 12.67 13.05 -1.79
C ARG A 229 12.16 13.41 -0.39
N VAL A 230 12.82 14.34 0.26
CA VAL A 230 12.42 14.87 1.56
C VAL A 230 11.08 15.59 1.44
N ARG A 231 10.09 15.23 2.28
CA ARG A 231 8.75 15.85 2.36
C ARG A 231 7.89 15.79 1.09
N ALA A 232 8.07 14.80 0.23
CA ALA A 232 7.17 14.55 -0.89
C ALA A 232 6.35 13.27 -0.65
N PRO A 233 5.31 13.28 0.23
CA PRO A 233 4.51 12.08 0.52
C PRO A 233 3.77 11.57 -0.71
N LYS A 234 3.65 12.39 -1.77
CA LYS A 234 3.04 11.98 -3.05
C LYS A 234 3.96 11.14 -3.93
N ASP A 235 5.28 11.19 -3.71
CA ASP A 235 6.26 10.39 -4.45
C ASP A 235 6.53 9.03 -3.76
N LYS A 236 6.02 8.83 -2.54
CA LYS A 236 6.22 7.65 -1.68
C LYS A 236 5.06 6.62 -1.61
N PRO A 237 4.08 6.52 -2.52
CA PRO A 237 2.98 5.56 -2.34
C PRO A 237 3.46 4.11 -2.31
N SER A 238 4.66 3.82 -2.79
CA SER A 238 5.20 2.47 -2.89
C SER A 238 6.30 2.17 -1.87
N VAL A 239 7.16 3.12 -1.51
CA VAL A 239 8.22 2.90 -0.53
C VAL A 239 7.62 2.71 0.87
N GLU A 240 6.74 3.60 1.32
CA GLU A 240 6.00 3.44 2.58
C GLU A 240 5.05 2.23 2.54
N GLY A 241 4.54 1.83 1.34
CA GLY A 241 3.65 0.69 1.18
C GLY A 241 4.37 -0.66 1.23
N ASN A 242 5.44 -0.84 0.45
CA ASN A 242 6.06 -2.17 0.31
C ASN A 242 7.02 -2.49 1.45
N VAL A 243 7.96 -1.60 1.75
CA VAL A 243 8.92 -1.78 2.85
C VAL A 243 8.19 -1.76 4.19
N GLY A 244 7.30 -0.78 4.41
CA GLY A 244 6.49 -0.69 5.62
C GLY A 244 5.60 -1.90 5.84
N HIS A 245 5.04 -2.49 4.77
CA HIS A 245 4.25 -3.72 4.89
C HIS A 245 5.08 -4.93 5.32
N VAL A 246 6.26 -5.12 4.73
CA VAL A 246 7.19 -6.21 5.11
C VAL A 246 7.69 -6.01 6.53
N SER A 247 8.13 -4.80 6.87
CA SER A 247 8.58 -4.42 8.20
C SER A 247 7.51 -4.73 9.26
N THR A 248 6.31 -4.20 9.08
CA THR A 248 5.18 -4.45 10.00
C THR A 248 4.85 -5.93 10.10
N TRP A 249 4.87 -6.67 8.99
CA TRP A 249 4.57 -8.11 9.01
C TRP A 249 5.61 -8.90 9.79
N ILE A 250 6.91 -8.60 9.61
CA ILE A 250 8.01 -9.27 10.34
C ILE A 250 7.96 -8.92 11.82
N THR A 251 7.88 -7.62 12.19
CA THR A 251 7.84 -7.20 13.60
C THR A 251 6.59 -7.72 14.32
N ALA A 252 5.43 -7.71 13.66
CA ALA A 252 4.22 -8.30 14.23
C ALA A 252 4.34 -9.83 14.42
N ALA A 253 5.01 -10.52 13.51
CA ALA A 253 5.22 -11.97 13.64
C ALA A 253 6.18 -12.35 14.78
N LEU A 254 7.08 -11.44 15.16
CA LEU A 254 8.08 -11.64 16.23
C LEU A 254 7.65 -11.08 17.59
N ARG A 255 6.55 -10.34 17.68
CA ARG A 255 6.13 -9.55 18.86
C ARG A 255 6.02 -10.33 20.19
N ASN A 256 5.76 -11.62 20.13
CA ASN A 256 5.58 -12.49 21.30
C ASN A 256 6.80 -13.41 21.54
N GLU A 257 7.86 -13.26 20.77
CA GLU A 257 9.07 -14.06 20.88
C GLU A 257 10.14 -13.28 21.64
N GLN A 258 10.96 -14.01 22.40
CA GLN A 258 12.12 -13.46 23.12
C GLN A 258 13.37 -14.03 22.49
N PHE A 259 14.39 -13.19 22.33
CA PHE A 259 15.65 -13.56 21.68
C PHE A 259 16.81 -13.28 22.62
N PHE A 260 17.73 -14.21 22.67
CA PHE A 260 18.91 -14.13 23.54
C PHE A 260 20.21 -13.90 22.75
N SER A 261 20.14 -13.90 21.42
CA SER A 261 21.25 -13.54 20.55
C SER A 261 20.76 -12.95 19.22
N LEU A 262 21.65 -12.19 18.56
CA LEU A 262 21.38 -11.67 17.21
C LEU A 262 21.20 -12.80 16.19
N GLU A 263 21.97 -13.89 16.36
CA GLU A 263 21.88 -15.05 15.48
C GLU A 263 20.52 -15.74 15.58
N GLU A 264 20.01 -15.94 16.79
CA GLU A 264 18.67 -16.49 17.03
C GLU A 264 17.58 -15.63 16.41
N LEU A 265 17.62 -14.31 16.61
CA LEU A 265 16.72 -13.36 15.99
C LEU A 265 16.76 -13.47 14.46
N ASN A 266 17.95 -13.50 13.88
CA ASN A 266 18.11 -13.61 12.42
C ASN A 266 17.63 -14.95 11.87
N GLN A 267 17.77 -16.05 12.61
CA GLN A 267 17.22 -17.36 12.24
C GLN A 267 15.68 -17.32 12.18
N GLU A 268 15.03 -16.71 13.18
CA GLU A 268 13.57 -16.58 13.17
C GLU A 268 13.09 -15.61 12.07
N ILE A 269 13.78 -14.50 11.85
CA ILE A 269 13.51 -13.61 10.71
C ILE A 269 13.55 -14.41 9.40
N ARG A 270 14.59 -15.21 9.16
CA ARG A 270 14.72 -16.04 7.94
C ARG A 270 13.57 -17.03 7.78
N LYS A 271 13.10 -17.66 8.87
CA LYS A 271 11.95 -18.57 8.83
C LYS A 271 10.64 -17.85 8.47
N LYS A 272 10.38 -16.68 9.08
CA LYS A 272 9.20 -15.86 8.77
C LYS A 272 9.27 -15.32 7.33
N LEU A 273 10.43 -14.81 6.93
CA LEU A 273 10.69 -14.29 5.59
C LEU A 273 10.46 -15.35 4.50
N LYS A 274 10.88 -16.60 4.74
CA LYS A 274 10.61 -17.70 3.81
C LYS A 274 9.12 -17.91 3.58
N LYS A 275 8.30 -17.83 4.65
CA LYS A 275 6.83 -17.91 4.55
C LYS A 275 6.25 -16.71 3.80
N TYR A 276 6.74 -15.49 4.09
CA TYR A 276 6.33 -14.27 3.40
C TYR A 276 6.61 -14.36 1.90
N ASN A 277 7.82 -14.72 1.52
CA ASN A 277 8.27 -14.81 0.14
C ASN A 277 7.61 -15.96 -0.66
N ALA A 278 7.13 -17.00 0.02
CA ALA A 278 6.41 -18.11 -0.59
C ALA A 278 4.92 -17.82 -0.79
N ALA A 279 4.37 -16.78 -0.18
CA ALA A 279 2.96 -16.44 -0.30
C ALA A 279 2.63 -15.90 -1.70
N SER A 280 1.54 -16.40 -2.30
CA SER A 280 1.02 -15.90 -3.57
C SER A 280 0.36 -14.53 -3.42
N PHE A 281 0.30 -13.75 -4.52
CA PHE A 281 -0.43 -12.48 -4.54
C PHE A 281 -1.94 -12.73 -4.39
N GLN A 282 -2.60 -12.00 -3.49
CA GLN A 282 -4.05 -12.15 -3.25
C GLN A 282 -4.93 -11.82 -4.45
N LYS A 283 -4.45 -11.03 -5.42
CA LYS A 283 -5.22 -10.59 -6.59
C LYS A 283 -5.02 -11.45 -7.85
N GLN A 284 -4.13 -12.44 -7.81
CA GLN A 284 -3.88 -13.36 -8.92
C GLN A 284 -3.84 -14.81 -8.41
N PRO A 285 -4.99 -15.40 -8.05
CA PRO A 285 -5.01 -16.74 -7.46
C PRO A 285 -4.71 -17.88 -8.45
N THR A 286 -4.64 -17.59 -9.75
CA THR A 286 -4.49 -18.61 -10.81
C THR A 286 -3.06 -18.75 -11.34
N GLU A 287 -2.21 -17.79 -11.12
CA GLU A 287 -0.79 -17.89 -11.37
C GLU A 287 -0.08 -17.83 -10.01
N ALA A 288 0.39 -18.97 -9.55
CA ALA A 288 1.35 -19.05 -8.46
C ALA A 288 2.68 -18.40 -8.94
N VAL A 289 2.64 -17.11 -9.22
CA VAL A 289 3.85 -16.30 -9.36
C VAL A 289 4.40 -16.24 -7.95
N SER A 290 5.29 -17.18 -7.64
CA SER A 290 6.15 -17.07 -6.49
C SER A 290 6.79 -15.69 -6.58
N ARG A 291 6.94 -15.00 -5.46
CA ARG A 291 7.61 -13.69 -5.38
C ARG A 291 9.09 -13.75 -5.81
N ARG A 292 9.53 -14.88 -6.37
CA ARG A 292 10.88 -15.13 -6.90
C ARG A 292 11.11 -14.44 -8.24
#